data_60507f581eec9a85f41241100b1f56cc
#
_entry.id   60507f581eec9a85f41241100b1f56cc
#
_cell.length_a   1.000
_cell.length_b   1.000
_cell.length_c   1.000
_cell.angle_alpha   90.00
_cell.angle_beta   90.00
_cell.angle_gamma   90.00
#
_symmetry.space_group_name_H-M   'P 1'
#
loop_
_entity.id
_entity.type
_entity.pdbx_description
1 polymer ?
#
loop_
_entity_poly.entity_id
_entity_poly.type
_entity_poly.pdbx_seq_one_letter_code
_entity_poly.pdbx_strand_id
1 'polypeptide(L)'
;MYDLVSRKIYAGKYECMKVTIKRIMQIILAQQDRRALRYFCVRFLRSLFRQDPRRNVVDPVGDVTRFIQTYNDLYGQDHPVFYQGSYSQALNDAKSELRFLLVYLHGDNHQDTPDFCRNTLGNNDVIDFINSSMLFWSCNTNSPEGYRVSRALRENTYPFLALIVLRQNKMTVVARIEGPIEPVELTRRLERLMSENETSLVAARADREERSFNQTLRAQQDEAYLESLKADQEKARKRQEEQEEVRQIEQQKEEEELERLRLIQVTSLTLSNNTLNICVI
;
A
#
# COMPACT_ATOMS: atom_id res chain seq x y z
N MET A 1 20.21 -6.93 -17.61
CA MET A 1 20.39 -7.83 -18.77
C MET A 1 19.06 -8.22 -19.45
N TYR A 2 17.92 -8.28 -18.76
CA TYR A 2 16.60 -8.67 -19.32
C TYR A 2 15.92 -7.62 -20.21
N ASP A 3 16.20 -6.34 -20.03
CA ASP A 3 15.57 -5.25 -20.80
C ASP A 3 16.09 -5.15 -22.26
N LEU A 4 17.33 -5.55 -22.49
CA LEU A 4 17.96 -5.55 -23.81
C LEU A 4 17.44 -6.71 -24.72
N VAL A 5 17.09 -7.84 -24.13
CA VAL A 5 16.58 -9.02 -24.88
C VAL A 5 15.13 -8.77 -25.30
N SER A 6 14.30 -8.21 -24.41
CA SER A 6 12.92 -7.82 -24.75
C SER A 6 12.88 -6.77 -25.86
N ARG A 7 13.73 -5.75 -25.82
CA ARG A 7 13.81 -4.74 -26.89
C ARG A 7 14.26 -5.32 -28.22
N LYS A 8 15.19 -6.30 -28.24
CA LYS A 8 15.61 -6.98 -29.47
C LYS A 8 14.50 -7.86 -30.06
N ILE A 9 13.73 -8.55 -29.23
CA ILE A 9 12.60 -9.39 -29.70
C ILE A 9 11.47 -8.51 -30.26
N TYR A 10 11.14 -7.38 -29.62
CA TYR A 10 10.17 -6.42 -30.13
C TYR A 10 10.65 -5.72 -31.40
N ALA A 11 11.93 -5.35 -31.47
CA ALA A 11 12.53 -4.76 -32.67
C ALA A 11 12.53 -5.77 -33.84
N GLY A 12 12.85 -7.03 -33.59
CA GLY A 12 12.82 -8.09 -34.64
C GLY A 12 11.40 -8.36 -35.17
N LYS A 13 10.38 -8.41 -34.28
CA LYS A 13 8.97 -8.52 -34.71
C LYS A 13 8.50 -7.28 -35.48
N TYR A 14 8.95 -6.11 -35.11
CA TYR A 14 8.60 -4.85 -35.77
C TYR A 14 9.22 -4.76 -37.17
N GLU A 15 10.46 -5.18 -37.34
CA GLU A 15 11.15 -5.21 -38.63
C GLU A 15 10.55 -6.30 -39.57
N CYS A 16 10.27 -7.49 -39.06
CA CYS A 16 9.58 -8.54 -39.83
C CYS A 16 8.19 -8.08 -40.30
N MET A 17 7.46 -7.38 -39.44
CA MET A 17 6.14 -6.80 -39.75
C MET A 17 6.24 -5.70 -40.80
N LYS A 18 7.25 -4.82 -40.74
CA LYS A 18 7.52 -3.80 -41.79
C LYS A 18 7.81 -4.41 -43.15
N VAL A 19 8.62 -5.48 -43.19
CA VAL A 19 8.97 -6.17 -44.43
C VAL A 19 7.72 -6.84 -45.05
N THR A 20 6.89 -7.46 -44.20
CA THR A 20 5.65 -8.11 -44.67
C THR A 20 4.64 -7.07 -45.19
N ILE A 21 4.47 -5.93 -44.49
CA ILE A 21 3.61 -4.81 -44.91
C ILE A 21 4.11 -4.25 -46.25
N LYS A 22 5.41 -4.03 -46.39
CA LYS A 22 6.03 -3.51 -47.62
C LYS A 22 5.77 -4.40 -48.81
N ARG A 23 5.91 -5.74 -48.64
CA ARG A 23 5.59 -6.74 -49.67
C ARG A 23 4.11 -6.75 -50.06
N ILE A 24 3.21 -6.73 -49.09
CA ILE A 24 1.76 -6.70 -49.35
C ILE A 24 1.36 -5.40 -50.05
N MET A 25 1.90 -4.25 -49.62
CA MET A 25 1.67 -2.96 -50.28
C MET A 25 2.16 -2.96 -51.73
N GLN A 26 3.34 -3.58 -52.01
CA GLN A 26 3.86 -3.71 -53.37
C GLN A 26 2.94 -4.56 -54.26
N ILE A 27 2.40 -5.67 -53.74
CA ILE A 27 1.48 -6.54 -54.47
C ILE A 27 0.16 -5.84 -54.79
N ILE A 28 -0.40 -5.09 -53.81
CA ILE A 28 -1.66 -4.36 -53.99
C ILE A 28 -1.49 -3.17 -54.94
N LEU A 29 -0.35 -2.48 -54.88
CA LEU A 29 -0.02 -1.38 -55.83
C LEU A 29 0.19 -1.88 -57.23
N ALA A 30 0.76 -3.10 -57.42
CA ALA A 30 0.95 -3.70 -58.73
C ALA A 30 -0.38 -4.10 -59.42
N GLN A 31 -1.44 -4.37 -58.64
CA GLN A 31 -2.77 -4.74 -59.13
C GLN A 31 -3.72 -3.59 -59.38
N GLN A 32 -3.32 -2.31 -59.13
CA GLN A 32 -4.11 -1.07 -59.31
C GLN A 32 -5.51 -1.07 -58.63
N ASP A 33 -5.77 -2.01 -57.72
CA ASP A 33 -7.07 -2.08 -57.05
C ASP A 33 -7.14 -1.16 -55.78
N ARG A 34 -7.60 0.08 -56.00
CA ARG A 34 -7.78 1.07 -54.92
C ARG A 34 -8.79 0.62 -53.85
N ARG A 35 -9.72 -0.31 -54.17
CA ARG A 35 -10.71 -0.80 -53.21
C ARG A 35 -10.10 -1.82 -52.24
N ALA A 36 -9.29 -2.72 -52.77
CA ALA A 36 -8.54 -3.69 -51.97
C ALA A 36 -7.54 -2.99 -51.02
N LEU A 37 -6.87 -1.94 -51.50
CA LEU A 37 -5.96 -1.12 -50.69
C LEU A 37 -6.69 -0.42 -49.51
N ARG A 38 -7.84 0.20 -49.80
CA ARG A 38 -8.66 0.84 -48.76
C ARG A 38 -9.17 -0.18 -47.74
N TYR A 39 -9.69 -1.29 -48.16
CA TYR A 39 -10.17 -2.36 -47.31
C TYR A 39 -9.04 -2.90 -46.41
N PHE A 40 -7.88 -3.17 -46.99
CA PHE A 40 -6.70 -3.61 -46.24
C PHE A 40 -6.22 -2.57 -45.25
N CYS A 41 -6.08 -1.29 -45.63
CA CYS A 41 -5.67 -0.23 -44.75
C CYS A 41 -6.65 -0.03 -43.58
N VAL A 42 -7.94 -0.03 -43.83
CA VAL A 42 -8.96 0.11 -42.78
C VAL A 42 -8.96 -1.11 -41.83
N ARG A 43 -8.82 -2.34 -42.37
CA ARG A 43 -8.76 -3.55 -41.58
C ARG A 43 -7.47 -3.62 -40.75
N PHE A 44 -6.34 -3.21 -41.31
CA PHE A 44 -5.05 -3.14 -40.67
C PHE A 44 -5.02 -2.07 -39.59
N LEU A 45 -5.51 -0.86 -39.87
CA LEU A 45 -5.68 0.19 -38.86
C LEU A 45 -6.62 -0.25 -37.74
N ARG A 46 -7.76 -0.87 -38.05
CA ARG A 46 -8.63 -1.46 -37.04
C ARG A 46 -7.93 -2.53 -36.20
N SER A 47 -7.06 -3.34 -36.79
CA SER A 47 -6.26 -4.34 -36.07
C SER A 47 -5.22 -3.70 -35.15
N LEU A 48 -4.58 -2.60 -35.58
CA LEU A 48 -3.63 -1.83 -34.78
C LEU A 48 -4.31 -1.07 -33.60
N PHE A 49 -5.54 -0.59 -33.83
CA PHE A 49 -6.31 0.16 -32.83
C PHE A 49 -7.33 -0.70 -32.06
N ARG A 50 -7.40 -2.01 -32.34
CA ARG A 50 -8.24 -2.92 -31.58
C ARG A 50 -7.58 -3.15 -30.22
N GLN A 51 -7.81 -2.20 -29.31
CA GLN A 51 -7.46 -2.42 -27.91
C GLN A 51 -8.29 -3.62 -27.42
N ASP A 52 -7.61 -4.62 -26.88
CA ASP A 52 -8.27 -5.74 -26.22
C ASP A 52 -9.14 -5.17 -25.08
N PRO A 53 -10.46 -5.38 -25.10
CA PRO A 53 -11.36 -4.80 -24.09
C PRO A 53 -10.96 -5.24 -22.68
N ARG A 54 -10.24 -6.35 -22.52
CA ARG A 54 -9.69 -6.85 -21.27
C ARG A 54 -8.57 -5.98 -20.69
N ARG A 55 -8.04 -5.01 -21.43
CA ARG A 55 -7.01 -4.08 -20.92
C ARG A 55 -7.54 -3.05 -19.94
N ASN A 56 -8.84 -2.74 -20.00
CA ASN A 56 -9.47 -1.75 -19.14
C ASN A 56 -10.18 -2.46 -17.98
N VAL A 57 -9.54 -2.47 -16.82
CA VAL A 57 -10.12 -2.99 -15.59
C VAL A 57 -11.01 -1.91 -14.99
N VAL A 58 -12.32 -2.10 -15.04
CA VAL A 58 -13.31 -1.17 -14.51
C VAL A 58 -13.74 -1.59 -13.09
N ASP A 59 -14.00 -2.87 -12.91
CA ASP A 59 -14.46 -3.44 -11.64
C ASP A 59 -13.68 -4.72 -11.30
N PRO A 60 -12.50 -4.59 -10.67
CA PRO A 60 -11.67 -5.74 -10.35
C PRO A 60 -12.28 -6.67 -9.30
N VAL A 61 -13.05 -6.13 -8.36
CA VAL A 61 -13.73 -6.94 -7.32
C VAL A 61 -14.90 -7.71 -7.93
N GLY A 62 -15.68 -7.05 -8.78
CA GLY A 62 -16.77 -7.70 -9.52
C GLY A 62 -16.28 -8.82 -10.44
N ASP A 63 -15.08 -8.69 -11.04
CA ASP A 63 -14.49 -9.76 -11.85
C ASP A 63 -14.19 -11.00 -11.02
N VAL A 64 -13.63 -10.82 -9.81
CA VAL A 64 -13.35 -11.92 -8.87
C VAL A 64 -14.66 -12.54 -8.34
N THR A 65 -15.63 -11.73 -7.96
CA THR A 65 -16.92 -12.23 -7.45
C THR A 65 -17.65 -13.05 -8.50
N ARG A 66 -17.68 -12.59 -9.74
CA ARG A 66 -18.27 -13.34 -10.87
C ARG A 66 -17.53 -14.65 -11.11
N PHE A 67 -16.20 -14.64 -11.01
CA PHE A 67 -15.42 -15.88 -11.13
C PHE A 67 -15.83 -16.88 -10.03
N ILE A 68 -15.87 -16.45 -8.76
CA ILE A 68 -16.22 -17.32 -7.63
C ILE A 68 -17.63 -17.93 -7.83
N GLN A 69 -18.61 -17.12 -8.24
CA GLN A 69 -19.96 -17.61 -8.54
C GLN A 69 -19.95 -18.66 -9.65
N THR A 70 -19.30 -18.36 -10.77
CA THR A 70 -19.20 -19.29 -11.90
C THR A 70 -18.45 -20.58 -11.52
N TYR A 71 -17.41 -20.47 -10.70
CA TYR A 71 -16.65 -21.62 -10.21
C TYR A 71 -17.52 -22.52 -9.33
N ASN A 72 -18.29 -21.94 -8.40
CA ASN A 72 -19.21 -22.68 -7.54
C ASN A 72 -20.33 -23.38 -8.34
N ASP A 73 -20.83 -22.72 -9.38
CA ASP A 73 -21.85 -23.31 -10.26
C ASP A 73 -21.33 -24.51 -11.07
N LEU A 74 -20.05 -24.49 -11.45
CA LEU A 74 -19.42 -25.52 -12.30
C LEU A 74 -18.80 -26.69 -11.51
N TYR A 75 -18.18 -26.38 -10.35
CA TYR A 75 -17.33 -27.34 -9.61
C TYR A 75 -17.84 -27.60 -8.19
N GLY A 76 -18.86 -26.86 -7.71
CA GLY A 76 -19.35 -26.98 -6.33
C GLY A 76 -18.60 -26.09 -5.36
N GLN A 77 -18.84 -26.31 -4.06
CA GLN A 77 -18.26 -25.52 -2.97
C GLN A 77 -17.03 -26.17 -2.31
N ASP A 78 -16.64 -27.35 -2.78
CA ASP A 78 -15.47 -28.07 -2.25
C ASP A 78 -14.19 -27.53 -2.90
N HIS A 79 -13.74 -26.40 -2.36
CA HIS A 79 -12.51 -25.72 -2.81
C HIS A 79 -11.94 -24.83 -1.69
N PRO A 80 -10.64 -24.44 -1.75
CA PRO A 80 -10.08 -23.50 -0.78
C PRO A 80 -10.83 -22.15 -0.82
N VAL A 81 -10.85 -21.47 0.33
CA VAL A 81 -11.52 -20.18 0.46
C VAL A 81 -10.88 -19.13 -0.44
N PHE A 82 -11.60 -18.68 -1.45
CA PHE A 82 -11.14 -17.62 -2.35
C PHE A 82 -11.18 -16.26 -1.64
N TYR A 83 -10.10 -15.49 -1.78
CA TYR A 83 -10.03 -14.12 -1.31
C TYR A 83 -11.01 -13.24 -2.09
N GLN A 84 -11.93 -12.58 -1.39
CA GLN A 84 -12.99 -11.75 -1.97
C GLN A 84 -12.52 -10.30 -2.13
N GLY A 85 -11.68 -10.05 -3.12
CA GLY A 85 -11.17 -8.71 -3.40
C GLY A 85 -10.30 -8.68 -4.64
N SER A 86 -9.86 -7.49 -5.02
CA SER A 86 -8.94 -7.33 -6.14
C SER A 86 -7.56 -7.95 -5.84
N TYR A 87 -6.80 -8.26 -6.88
CA TYR A 87 -5.42 -8.73 -6.73
C TYR A 87 -4.54 -7.78 -5.91
N SER A 88 -4.74 -6.47 -6.09
CA SER A 88 -3.99 -5.46 -5.33
C SER A 88 -4.32 -5.49 -3.84
N GLN A 89 -5.59 -5.73 -3.48
CA GLN A 89 -6.00 -5.90 -2.08
C GLN A 89 -5.39 -7.17 -1.50
N ALA A 90 -5.50 -8.30 -2.21
CA ALA A 90 -4.88 -9.56 -1.78
C ALA A 90 -3.37 -9.45 -1.52
N LEU A 91 -2.64 -8.72 -2.39
CA LEU A 91 -1.22 -8.45 -2.19
C LEU A 91 -0.95 -7.58 -0.94
N ASN A 92 -1.77 -6.55 -0.71
CA ASN A 92 -1.61 -5.67 0.44
C ASN A 92 -1.93 -6.41 1.75
N ASP A 93 -2.98 -7.22 1.77
CA ASP A 93 -3.37 -7.98 2.94
C ASP A 93 -2.36 -9.09 3.25
N ALA A 94 -1.89 -9.82 2.23
CA ALA A 94 -0.79 -10.78 2.41
C ALA A 94 0.49 -10.11 2.95
N LYS A 95 0.79 -8.89 2.50
CA LYS A 95 1.91 -8.09 3.02
C LYS A 95 1.66 -7.63 4.46
N SER A 96 0.44 -7.21 4.77
CA SER A 96 0.09 -6.70 6.11
C SER A 96 0.02 -7.81 7.15
N GLU A 97 -0.46 -8.99 6.77
CA GLU A 97 -0.54 -10.18 7.62
C GLU A 97 0.76 -10.98 7.67
N LEU A 98 1.74 -10.65 6.83
CA LEU A 98 2.98 -11.41 6.64
C LEU A 98 2.71 -12.89 6.34
N ARG A 99 1.77 -13.13 5.41
CA ARG A 99 1.36 -14.45 4.93
C ARG A 99 1.78 -14.66 3.47
N PHE A 100 1.84 -15.93 3.08
CA PHE A 100 1.97 -16.30 1.67
C PHE A 100 0.69 -15.98 0.92
N LEU A 101 0.82 -15.62 -0.36
CA LEU A 101 -0.30 -15.47 -1.28
C LEU A 101 -0.16 -16.48 -2.41
N LEU A 102 -1.12 -17.39 -2.52
CA LEU A 102 -1.26 -18.28 -3.66
C LEU A 102 -2.24 -17.66 -4.65
N VAL A 103 -1.81 -17.53 -5.89
CA VAL A 103 -2.61 -16.99 -6.99
C VAL A 103 -2.92 -18.10 -7.96
N TYR A 104 -4.20 -18.33 -8.22
CA TYR A 104 -4.69 -19.26 -9.24
C TYR A 104 -5.30 -18.49 -10.42
N LEU A 105 -4.84 -18.76 -11.61
CA LEU A 105 -5.40 -18.23 -12.84
C LEU A 105 -6.17 -19.31 -13.58
N HIS A 106 -7.47 -19.10 -13.73
CA HIS A 106 -8.37 -20.03 -14.37
C HIS A 106 -8.43 -19.76 -15.88
N GLY A 107 -8.11 -20.80 -16.66
CA GLY A 107 -8.22 -20.78 -18.11
C GLY A 107 -9.36 -21.67 -18.57
N ASP A 108 -10.51 -21.09 -18.95
CA ASP A 108 -11.73 -21.83 -19.32
C ASP A 108 -11.53 -22.83 -20.47
N ASN A 109 -10.65 -22.50 -21.41
CA ASN A 109 -10.51 -23.25 -22.65
C ASN A 109 -9.40 -24.31 -22.62
N HIS A 110 -8.78 -24.54 -21.47
CA HIS A 110 -7.72 -25.53 -21.35
C HIS A 110 -8.28 -26.86 -20.88
N GLN A 111 -7.86 -27.95 -21.57
CA GLN A 111 -8.42 -29.29 -21.35
C GLN A 111 -8.19 -29.83 -19.92
N ASP A 112 -7.07 -29.47 -19.28
CA ASP A 112 -6.69 -29.98 -17.97
C ASP A 112 -7.31 -29.18 -16.81
N THR A 113 -7.93 -28.02 -17.10
CA THR A 113 -8.52 -27.15 -16.08
C THR A 113 -9.66 -27.82 -15.29
N PRO A 114 -10.63 -28.50 -15.93
CA PRO A 114 -11.73 -29.15 -15.21
C PRO A 114 -11.28 -30.26 -14.27
N ASP A 115 -10.31 -31.06 -14.71
CA ASP A 115 -9.77 -32.16 -13.90
C ASP A 115 -8.97 -31.64 -12.70
N PHE A 116 -8.19 -30.60 -12.90
CA PHE A 116 -7.47 -29.92 -11.82
C PHE A 116 -8.42 -29.33 -10.79
N CYS A 117 -9.51 -28.67 -11.22
CA CYS A 117 -10.50 -28.08 -10.31
C CYS A 117 -11.21 -29.14 -9.48
N ARG A 118 -11.60 -30.27 -10.07
CA ARG A 118 -12.33 -31.35 -9.37
C ARG A 118 -11.43 -32.20 -8.50
N ASN A 119 -10.27 -32.61 -9.02
CA ASN A 119 -9.44 -33.64 -8.40
C ASN A 119 -8.37 -33.04 -7.49
N THR A 120 -7.81 -31.87 -7.85
CA THR A 120 -6.70 -31.27 -7.10
C THR A 120 -7.21 -30.17 -6.15
N LEU A 121 -7.93 -29.17 -6.64
CA LEU A 121 -8.47 -28.11 -5.79
C LEU A 121 -9.65 -28.58 -4.92
N GLY A 122 -10.42 -29.60 -5.36
CA GLY A 122 -11.49 -30.22 -4.58
C GLY A 122 -11.02 -31.27 -3.57
N ASN A 123 -9.72 -31.50 -3.43
CA ASN A 123 -9.19 -32.45 -2.45
C ASN A 123 -9.14 -31.82 -1.07
N ASN A 124 -9.70 -32.50 -0.03
CA ASN A 124 -9.79 -31.96 1.33
C ASN A 124 -8.41 -31.62 1.93
N ASP A 125 -7.39 -32.45 1.72
CA ASP A 125 -6.05 -32.19 2.26
C ASP A 125 -5.46 -30.90 1.65
N VAL A 126 -5.70 -30.66 0.36
CA VAL A 126 -5.27 -29.42 -0.31
C VAL A 126 -6.06 -28.21 0.19
N ILE A 127 -7.37 -28.35 0.38
CA ILE A 127 -8.24 -27.31 0.93
C ILE A 127 -7.78 -26.87 2.31
N ASP A 128 -7.61 -27.83 3.23
CA ASP A 128 -7.18 -27.57 4.59
C ASP A 128 -5.78 -26.95 4.66
N PHE A 129 -4.87 -27.46 3.84
CA PHE A 129 -3.51 -26.93 3.75
C PHE A 129 -3.47 -25.49 3.27
N ILE A 130 -4.17 -25.17 2.18
CA ILE A 130 -4.19 -23.81 1.62
C ILE A 130 -4.87 -22.84 2.61
N ASN A 131 -6.02 -23.21 3.17
CA ASN A 131 -6.78 -22.36 4.07
C ASN A 131 -6.00 -22.01 5.35
N SER A 132 -5.25 -22.97 5.89
CA SER A 132 -4.44 -22.79 7.11
C SER A 132 -3.17 -21.97 6.87
N SER A 133 -2.55 -22.10 5.70
CA SER A 133 -1.16 -21.68 5.51
C SER A 133 -1.03 -20.37 4.72
N MET A 134 -1.99 -20.03 3.85
CA MET A 134 -1.83 -18.93 2.90
C MET A 134 -3.16 -18.24 2.56
N LEU A 135 -3.08 -17.06 1.96
CA LEU A 135 -4.21 -16.42 1.30
C LEU A 135 -4.32 -17.00 -0.12
N PHE A 136 -5.53 -17.28 -0.57
CA PHE A 136 -5.78 -17.85 -1.89
C PHE A 136 -6.63 -16.91 -2.74
N TRP A 137 -6.02 -16.30 -3.74
CA TRP A 137 -6.67 -15.42 -4.68
C TRP A 137 -6.80 -16.08 -6.06
N SER A 138 -7.94 -15.86 -6.72
CA SER A 138 -8.21 -16.50 -7.99
C SER A 138 -9.06 -15.62 -8.90
N CYS A 139 -8.85 -15.73 -10.20
CA CYS A 139 -9.64 -15.04 -11.21
C CYS A 139 -9.56 -15.74 -12.57
N ASN A 140 -10.59 -15.52 -13.40
CA ASN A 140 -10.61 -15.98 -14.78
C ASN A 140 -9.77 -15.07 -15.67
N THR A 141 -8.90 -15.65 -16.50
CA THR A 141 -8.04 -14.91 -17.44
C THR A 141 -8.81 -14.23 -18.58
N ASN A 142 -10.07 -14.60 -18.80
CA ASN A 142 -10.94 -13.91 -19.74
C ASN A 142 -11.50 -12.59 -19.17
N SER A 143 -11.50 -12.40 -17.84
CA SER A 143 -11.89 -11.14 -17.21
C SER A 143 -10.77 -10.09 -17.30
N PRO A 144 -11.08 -8.78 -17.26
CA PRO A 144 -10.08 -7.72 -17.27
C PRO A 144 -9.05 -7.82 -16.16
N GLU A 145 -9.47 -8.10 -14.91
CA GLU A 145 -8.58 -8.24 -13.77
C GLU A 145 -7.67 -9.48 -13.93
N GLY A 146 -8.25 -10.63 -14.26
CA GLY A 146 -7.48 -11.85 -14.50
C GLY A 146 -6.48 -11.70 -15.64
N TYR A 147 -6.87 -11.06 -16.74
CA TYR A 147 -5.98 -10.76 -17.86
C TYR A 147 -4.81 -9.85 -17.47
N ARG A 148 -5.07 -8.84 -16.63
CA ARG A 148 -4.02 -7.96 -16.10
C ARG A 148 -3.00 -8.74 -15.26
N VAL A 149 -3.49 -9.60 -14.37
CA VAL A 149 -2.65 -10.44 -13.49
C VAL A 149 -1.89 -11.48 -14.28
N SER A 150 -2.53 -12.14 -15.25
CA SER A 150 -1.91 -13.13 -16.13
C SER A 150 -0.69 -12.56 -16.86
N ARG A 151 -0.84 -11.34 -17.38
CA ARG A 151 0.26 -10.62 -18.03
C ARG A 151 1.39 -10.25 -17.07
N ALA A 152 1.06 -9.88 -15.84
CA ALA A 152 2.04 -9.56 -14.81
C ALA A 152 2.82 -10.80 -14.34
N LEU A 153 2.14 -11.94 -14.19
CA LEU A 153 2.72 -13.19 -13.74
C LEU A 153 3.40 -13.97 -14.88
N ARG A 154 3.13 -13.61 -16.15
CA ARG A 154 3.70 -14.25 -17.36
C ARG A 154 3.39 -15.75 -17.39
N GLU A 155 2.10 -16.08 -17.34
CA GLU A 155 1.66 -17.47 -17.51
C GLU A 155 2.02 -17.98 -18.91
N ASN A 156 2.31 -19.29 -18.99
CA ASN A 156 2.56 -19.96 -20.25
C ASN A 156 1.49 -21.03 -20.53
N THR A 157 1.07 -21.76 -19.51
CA THR A 157 0.08 -22.84 -19.64
C THR A 157 -0.82 -22.92 -18.39
N TYR A 158 -1.93 -23.67 -18.52
CA TYR A 158 -2.92 -23.88 -17.45
C TYR A 158 -3.02 -25.36 -17.07
N PRO A 159 -3.50 -25.67 -15.85
CA PRO A 159 -3.75 -24.73 -14.75
C PRO A 159 -2.50 -23.99 -14.31
N PHE A 160 -2.64 -22.74 -13.86
CA PHE A 160 -1.52 -21.89 -13.45
C PHE A 160 -1.67 -21.45 -12.00
N LEU A 161 -0.63 -21.73 -11.22
CA LEU A 161 -0.51 -21.27 -9.83
C LEU A 161 0.78 -20.49 -9.66
N ALA A 162 0.73 -19.41 -8.89
CA ALA A 162 1.91 -18.64 -8.50
C ALA A 162 1.93 -18.41 -7.00
N LEU A 163 3.05 -18.76 -6.36
CA LEU A 163 3.29 -18.46 -4.94
C LEU A 163 4.04 -17.13 -4.81
N ILE A 164 3.50 -16.25 -4.00
CA ILE A 164 4.02 -14.89 -3.77
C ILE A 164 4.31 -14.73 -2.28
N VAL A 165 5.45 -14.14 -1.96
CA VAL A 165 5.87 -13.87 -0.57
C VAL A 165 6.51 -12.51 -0.45
N LEU A 166 6.49 -11.96 0.76
CA LEU A 166 7.20 -10.73 1.09
C LEU A 166 8.71 -10.99 1.21
N ARG A 167 9.51 -10.35 0.34
CA ARG A 167 10.97 -10.34 0.39
C ARG A 167 11.47 -8.90 0.29
N GLN A 168 12.33 -8.46 1.21
CA GLN A 168 12.90 -7.11 1.19
C GLN A 168 11.83 -6.01 1.02
N ASN A 169 10.73 -6.12 1.78
CA ASN A 169 9.59 -5.20 1.76
C ASN A 169 8.79 -5.15 0.41
N LYS A 170 9.03 -6.09 -0.51
CA LYS A 170 8.32 -6.23 -1.79
C LYS A 170 7.67 -7.60 -1.92
N MET A 171 6.44 -7.64 -2.42
CA MET A 171 5.79 -8.89 -2.78
C MET A 171 6.46 -9.46 -4.04
N THR A 172 7.00 -10.66 -3.94
CA THR A 172 7.82 -11.30 -4.98
C THR A 172 7.28 -12.68 -5.30
N VAL A 173 7.15 -13.00 -6.58
CA VAL A 173 6.81 -14.35 -7.05
C VAL A 173 8.01 -15.26 -6.82
N VAL A 174 7.85 -16.28 -5.97
CA VAL A 174 8.91 -17.24 -5.63
C VAL A 174 8.81 -18.53 -6.45
N ALA A 175 7.60 -18.90 -6.87
CA ALA A 175 7.41 -20.06 -7.71
C ALA A 175 6.21 -19.90 -8.64
N ARG A 176 6.28 -20.58 -9.77
CA ARG A 176 5.19 -20.81 -10.69
C ARG A 176 5.01 -22.31 -10.85
N ILE A 177 3.78 -22.78 -10.80
CA ILE A 177 3.39 -24.15 -11.00
C ILE A 177 2.45 -24.14 -12.20
N GLU A 178 2.85 -24.79 -13.26
CA GLU A 178 2.16 -24.76 -14.55
C GLU A 178 1.83 -26.18 -14.98
N GLY A 179 0.64 -26.38 -15.54
CA GLY A 179 0.13 -27.66 -16.01
C GLY A 179 -0.51 -28.52 -14.91
N PRO A 180 -1.03 -29.68 -15.28
CA PRO A 180 -1.70 -30.59 -14.35
C PRO A 180 -0.74 -31.09 -13.27
N ILE A 181 -1.23 -31.13 -12.04
CA ILE A 181 -0.47 -31.58 -10.87
C ILE A 181 -1.41 -32.34 -9.92
N GLU A 182 -0.91 -33.45 -9.39
CA GLU A 182 -1.63 -34.25 -8.42
C GLU A 182 -1.71 -33.57 -7.05
N PRO A 183 -2.78 -33.83 -6.25
CA PRO A 183 -2.99 -33.19 -4.94
C PRO A 183 -1.80 -33.29 -3.99
N VAL A 184 -1.27 -34.53 -3.82
CA VAL A 184 -0.14 -34.81 -2.92
C VAL A 184 1.14 -34.08 -3.39
N GLU A 185 1.37 -34.04 -4.70
CA GLU A 185 2.56 -33.36 -5.24
C GLU A 185 2.43 -31.83 -5.11
N LEU A 186 1.22 -31.29 -5.28
CA LEU A 186 0.96 -29.87 -5.06
C LEU A 186 1.27 -29.45 -3.62
N THR A 187 0.71 -30.18 -2.63
CA THR A 187 0.94 -29.92 -1.21
C THR A 187 2.43 -30.00 -0.88
N ARG A 188 3.09 -31.09 -1.27
CA ARG A 188 4.52 -31.28 -1.01
C ARG A 188 5.37 -30.17 -1.62
N ARG A 189 5.03 -29.72 -2.82
CA ARG A 189 5.77 -28.66 -3.52
C ARG A 189 5.55 -27.31 -2.84
N LEU A 190 4.31 -27.02 -2.40
CA LEU A 190 4.01 -25.79 -1.67
C LEU A 190 4.69 -25.77 -0.29
N GLU A 191 4.65 -26.87 0.47
CA GLU A 191 5.36 -27.00 1.75
C GLU A 191 6.86 -26.72 1.62
N ARG A 192 7.51 -27.32 0.63
CA ARG A 192 8.93 -27.06 0.39
C ARG A 192 9.20 -25.61 0.07
N LEU A 193 8.41 -25.00 -0.82
CA LEU A 193 8.55 -23.59 -1.20
C LEU A 193 8.30 -22.66 -0.03
N MET A 194 7.36 -22.98 0.85
CA MET A 194 7.10 -22.22 2.06
C MET A 194 8.27 -22.31 3.03
N SER A 195 8.77 -23.51 3.31
CA SER A 195 9.93 -23.73 4.18
C SER A 195 11.17 -22.98 3.69
N GLU A 196 11.46 -23.01 2.38
CA GLU A 196 12.58 -22.28 1.78
C GLU A 196 12.45 -20.74 1.92
N ASN A 197 11.23 -20.24 2.07
CA ASN A 197 10.94 -18.81 2.11
C ASN A 197 10.47 -18.28 3.47
N GLU A 198 10.29 -19.15 4.46
CA GLU A 198 9.80 -18.77 5.78
C GLU A 198 10.74 -17.81 6.50
N THR A 199 12.05 -17.98 6.32
CA THR A 199 13.06 -17.09 6.89
C THR A 199 12.84 -15.62 6.52
N SER A 200 12.35 -15.36 5.29
CA SER A 200 12.03 -14.01 4.83
C SER A 200 10.85 -13.39 5.60
N LEU A 201 9.84 -14.20 5.96
CA LEU A 201 8.69 -13.75 6.75
C LEU A 201 9.05 -13.56 8.22
N VAL A 202 9.88 -14.45 8.78
CA VAL A 202 10.39 -14.31 10.15
C VAL A 202 11.20 -13.04 10.30
N ALA A 203 12.11 -12.76 9.36
CA ALA A 203 12.87 -11.51 9.34
C ALA A 203 11.94 -10.28 9.23
N ALA A 204 10.93 -10.33 8.38
CA ALA A 204 9.98 -9.23 8.23
C ALA A 204 9.10 -9.01 9.48
N ARG A 205 8.78 -10.08 10.25
CA ARG A 205 8.09 -9.97 11.54
C ARG A 205 8.98 -9.28 12.57
N ALA A 206 10.24 -9.73 12.70
CA ALA A 206 11.22 -9.13 13.60
C ALA A 206 11.44 -7.64 13.28
N ASP A 207 11.63 -7.28 12.02
CA ASP A 207 11.75 -5.89 11.57
C ASP A 207 10.52 -5.04 11.92
N ARG A 208 9.33 -5.61 11.86
CA ARG A 208 8.09 -4.91 12.21
C ARG A 208 8.01 -4.67 13.72
N GLU A 209 8.32 -5.68 14.52
CA GLU A 209 8.34 -5.59 15.98
C GLU A 209 9.36 -4.55 16.46
N GLU A 210 10.57 -4.56 15.88
CA GLU A 210 11.60 -3.57 16.19
C GLU A 210 11.14 -2.15 15.87
N ARG A 211 10.53 -1.94 14.70
CA ARG A 211 10.00 -0.62 14.33
C ARG A 211 8.90 -0.15 15.26
N SER A 212 7.96 -1.05 15.62
CA SER A 212 6.87 -0.71 16.54
C SER A 212 7.42 -0.37 17.93
N PHE A 213 8.39 -1.12 18.43
CA PHE A 213 9.06 -0.84 19.69
C PHE A 213 9.77 0.52 19.68
N ASN A 214 10.56 0.79 18.63
CA ASN A 214 11.25 2.07 18.47
C ASN A 214 10.28 3.25 18.37
N GLN A 215 9.14 3.06 17.72
CA GLN A 215 8.09 4.09 17.63
C GLN A 215 7.46 4.36 18.99
N THR A 216 7.15 3.32 19.74
CA THR A 216 6.60 3.43 21.11
C THR A 216 7.59 4.12 22.05
N LEU A 217 8.87 3.74 21.98
CA LEU A 217 9.92 4.36 22.78
C LEU A 217 10.07 5.85 22.49
N ARG A 218 10.05 6.25 21.22
CA ARG A 218 10.07 7.67 20.83
C ARG A 218 8.85 8.42 21.35
N ALA A 219 7.66 7.84 21.21
CA ALA A 219 6.44 8.46 21.73
C ALA A 219 6.50 8.68 23.25
N GLN A 220 7.03 7.72 24.01
CA GLN A 220 7.24 7.86 25.46
C GLN A 220 8.26 8.96 25.80
N GLN A 221 9.36 9.03 25.04
CA GLN A 221 10.37 10.09 25.22
C GLN A 221 9.79 11.47 24.94
N ASP A 222 9.02 11.61 23.86
CA ASP A 222 8.36 12.88 23.50
C ASP A 222 7.33 13.29 24.56
N GLU A 223 6.55 12.34 25.09
CA GLU A 223 5.59 12.59 26.16
C GLU A 223 6.28 13.07 27.45
N ALA A 224 7.34 12.37 27.88
CA ALA A 224 8.12 12.74 29.06
C ALA A 224 8.79 14.13 28.89
N TYR A 225 9.27 14.43 27.69
CA TYR A 225 9.83 15.75 27.37
C TYR A 225 8.77 16.86 27.48
N LEU A 226 7.59 16.63 26.89
CA LEU A 226 6.48 17.59 26.96
C LEU A 226 5.99 17.81 28.41
N GLU A 227 5.96 16.77 29.21
CA GLU A 227 5.60 16.87 30.64
C GLU A 227 6.63 17.71 31.42
N SER A 228 7.93 17.44 31.21
CA SER A 228 9.00 18.23 31.85
C SER A 228 8.97 19.71 31.42
N LEU A 229 8.72 19.95 30.12
CA LEU A 229 8.60 21.32 29.60
C LEU A 229 7.42 22.08 30.24
N LYS A 230 6.26 21.44 30.38
CA LYS A 230 5.11 22.01 31.05
C LYS A 230 5.41 22.35 32.53
N ALA A 231 6.08 21.41 33.24
CA ALA A 231 6.48 21.64 34.61
C ALA A 231 7.46 22.82 34.76
N ASP A 232 8.40 22.98 33.86
CA ASP A 232 9.36 24.08 33.86
C ASP A 232 8.69 25.42 33.50
N GLN A 233 7.75 25.41 32.54
CA GLN A 233 6.94 26.61 32.23
C GLN A 233 6.10 27.05 33.43
N GLU A 234 5.49 26.10 34.14
CA GLU A 234 4.71 26.41 35.33
C GLU A 234 5.57 26.96 36.46
N LYS A 235 6.76 26.41 36.69
CA LYS A 235 7.74 26.96 37.64
C LYS A 235 8.20 28.34 37.25
N ALA A 236 8.46 28.59 35.97
CA ALA A 236 8.85 29.90 35.47
C ALA A 236 7.73 30.93 35.67
N ARG A 237 6.48 30.57 35.42
CA ARG A 237 5.31 31.42 35.63
C ARG A 237 5.15 31.77 37.12
N LYS A 238 5.24 30.78 38.02
CA LYS A 238 5.16 31.04 39.48
C LYS A 238 6.27 31.97 39.95
N ARG A 239 7.51 31.82 39.47
CA ARG A 239 8.60 32.74 39.79
C ARG A 239 8.35 34.16 39.29
N GLN A 240 7.74 34.32 38.12
CA GLN A 240 7.37 35.64 37.61
C GLN A 240 6.24 36.27 38.42
N GLU A 241 5.22 35.50 38.80
CA GLU A 241 4.14 35.96 39.68
C GLU A 241 4.68 36.41 41.05
N GLU A 242 5.55 35.61 41.69
CA GLU A 242 6.21 35.96 42.96
C GLU A 242 7.07 37.23 42.85
N GLN A 243 7.81 37.38 41.74
CA GLN A 243 8.62 38.60 41.51
C GLN A 243 7.76 39.84 41.28
N GLU A 244 6.62 39.69 40.65
CA GLU A 244 5.68 40.78 40.42
C GLU A 244 4.99 41.21 41.72
N GLU A 245 4.59 40.24 42.55
CA GLU A 245 4.04 40.53 43.91
C GLU A 245 5.06 41.27 44.79
N VAL A 246 6.33 40.81 44.79
CA VAL A 246 7.39 41.51 45.55
C VAL A 246 7.56 42.94 45.05
N ARG A 247 7.59 43.15 43.73
CA ARG A 247 7.68 44.50 43.14
C ARG A 247 6.49 45.41 43.54
N GLN A 248 5.28 44.86 43.51
CA GLN A 248 4.09 45.60 43.89
C GLN A 248 4.13 46.01 45.37
N ILE A 249 4.59 45.11 46.27
CA ILE A 249 4.77 45.39 47.66
C ILE A 249 5.85 46.50 47.94
N GLU A 250 6.95 46.41 47.17
CA GLU A 250 8.00 47.46 47.27
C GLU A 250 7.48 48.82 46.79
N GLN A 251 6.77 48.86 45.65
CA GLN A 251 6.16 50.11 45.16
C GLN A 251 5.15 50.69 46.12
N GLN A 252 4.30 49.88 46.74
CA GLN A 252 3.35 50.36 47.78
C GLN A 252 4.08 50.95 48.98
N LYS A 253 5.14 50.31 49.43
CA LYS A 253 5.94 50.88 50.59
C LYS A 253 6.63 52.17 50.21
N GLU A 254 7.15 52.33 49.04
CA GLU A 254 7.75 53.56 48.53
C GLU A 254 6.69 54.69 48.42
N GLU A 255 5.50 54.36 47.92
CA GLU A 255 4.39 55.31 47.85
C GLU A 255 3.92 55.78 49.27
N GLU A 256 3.76 54.79 50.17
CA GLU A 256 3.40 55.11 51.57
C GLU A 256 4.46 55.99 52.26
N GLU A 257 5.74 55.70 52.06
CA GLU A 257 6.83 56.51 52.65
C GLU A 257 6.88 57.92 52.05
N LEU A 258 6.67 58.04 50.73
CA LEU A 258 6.57 59.36 50.09
C LEU A 258 5.38 60.15 50.54
N GLU A 259 4.23 59.57 50.80
CA GLU A 259 3.04 60.19 51.30
C GLU A 259 3.26 60.65 52.79
N ARG A 260 3.91 59.82 53.59
CA ARG A 260 4.31 60.16 54.95
C ARG A 260 5.26 61.37 54.99
N LEU A 261 6.24 61.42 54.10
CA LEU A 261 7.16 62.58 54.00
C LEU A 261 6.42 63.85 53.57
N ARG A 262 5.46 63.73 52.61
CA ARG A 262 4.59 64.85 52.20
C ARG A 262 3.76 65.39 53.37
N LEU A 263 3.16 64.54 54.20
CA LEU A 263 2.40 64.90 55.36
C LEU A 263 3.28 65.60 56.41
N ILE A 264 4.51 65.13 56.67
CA ILE A 264 5.49 65.76 57.55
C ILE A 264 5.87 67.17 57.06
N GLN A 265 6.05 67.32 55.76
CA GLN A 265 6.41 68.59 55.13
C GLN A 265 5.26 69.62 55.24
N VAL A 266 4.03 69.18 54.97
CA VAL A 266 2.81 70.03 55.15
C VAL A 266 2.61 70.41 56.57
N THR A 267 2.76 69.50 57.54
CA THR A 267 2.64 69.81 58.95
C THR A 267 3.75 70.74 59.45
N SER A 268 4.97 70.63 58.95
CA SER A 268 6.07 71.56 59.30
C SER A 268 5.84 72.96 58.74
N LEU A 269 5.30 73.06 57.50
CA LEU A 269 4.92 74.37 56.91
C LEU A 269 3.76 75.03 57.62
N THR A 270 2.74 74.29 58.09
CA THR A 270 1.61 74.84 58.91
C THR A 270 2.06 75.29 60.27
N LEU A 271 2.97 74.56 60.93
CA LEU A 271 3.57 74.97 62.19
C LEU A 271 4.41 76.26 62.06
N SER A 272 5.22 76.35 60.96
CA SER A 272 6.01 77.56 60.66
C SER A 272 5.14 78.76 60.35
N ASN A 273 4.04 78.60 59.64
CA ASN A 273 3.07 79.70 59.40
C ASN A 273 2.30 80.13 60.66
N ASN A 274 1.98 79.21 61.57
CA ASN A 274 1.35 79.53 62.86
C ASN A 274 2.31 80.26 63.82
N THR A 275 3.60 79.92 63.82
CA THR A 275 4.61 80.66 64.62
C THR A 275 4.86 82.06 64.10
N LEU A 276 4.78 82.29 62.81
CA LEU A 276 4.88 83.63 62.18
C LEU A 276 3.65 84.52 62.55
N ASN A 277 2.47 83.92 62.65
CA ASN A 277 1.24 84.69 63.04
C ASN A 277 1.17 85.02 64.52
N ILE A 278 1.92 84.33 65.37
CA ILE A 278 1.97 84.68 66.85
C ILE A 278 3.00 85.78 67.15
N CYS A 279 3.94 86.06 66.22
CA CYS A 279 4.94 87.16 66.43
C CYS A 279 4.52 88.53 65.87
N VAL A 280 3.27 88.67 65.39
CA VAL A 280 2.72 89.95 64.83
C VAL A 280 1.57 90.55 65.66
N ILE A 281 1.44 90.15 66.91
CA ILE A 281 0.50 90.83 67.87
C ILE A 281 1.29 91.58 68.96
#